data_695522d27b0f3c8e54db069e1b932b22
#
_entry.id   695522d27b0f3c8e54db069e1b932b22
#
_cell.length_a   1.000
_cell.length_b   1.000
_cell.length_c   1.000
_cell.angle_alpha   90.00
_cell.angle_beta   90.00
_cell.angle_gamma   90.00
#
_symmetry.space_group_name_H-M   'P 1'
#
loop_
_entity.id
_entity.type
_entity.pdbx_description
1 polymer ?
#
loop_
_entity_poly.entity_id
_entity_poly.type
_entity_poly.pdbx_seq_one_letter_code
_entity_poly.pdbx_strand_id
1 'polypeptide(L)'
;MIYGGRNMSILVTGGTGYIGSHTVVELLNQNREVVVVDNFINSSPEVVDKIKHITGKDFKFYEVDLLDKEKLTQVFEENRITEVIHFAGLKAVGESVIKPLEYYTNNITGTLVLLELMRKYNCKKIVFSSSATVYGNQETEVYSEKMKRGETTNPYGTTKSMIEKILEDLYFADKEWGIVLLRYFNPVGAHESGLIGDNPNGIPNNLMPFIQKVAMGKLPELSIFGNDYNTKDGTCVRDFIHVVDLALGHINALEKLNKEESGVYTYNLGTGVGYSVLDMVKTFEKVNNIKLSYKIAPRRAGDLPEFYANPTKAKEELGWTATKTLEDMCRDSWNFAKLSK
;
A
#
# COMPACT_ATOMS: atom_id res chain seq x y z
N MET A 1 -27.91 15.09 -10.65
CA MET A 1 -28.53 13.81 -10.26
C MET A 1 -28.88 13.88 -8.78
N ILE A 2 -30.13 13.61 -8.40
CA ILE A 2 -30.59 13.67 -7.02
C ILE A 2 -30.35 12.29 -6.42
N TYR A 3 -29.34 12.15 -5.60
CA TYR A 3 -29.04 10.93 -4.83
C TYR A 3 -30.01 10.82 -3.62
N GLY A 4 -31.32 10.91 -3.84
CA GLY A 4 -32.32 10.96 -2.78
C GLY A 4 -32.05 10.01 -1.62
N GLY A 5 -31.62 10.54 -0.46
CA GLY A 5 -31.46 9.79 0.78
C GLY A 5 -30.26 8.84 0.91
N ARG A 6 -29.35 8.77 -0.07
CA ARG A 6 -28.15 7.92 0.02
C ARG A 6 -27.06 8.59 0.85
N ASN A 7 -26.46 7.83 1.78
CA ASN A 7 -25.32 8.28 2.57
C ASN A 7 -24.10 8.55 1.67
N MET A 8 -23.26 9.49 2.07
CA MET A 8 -21.96 9.74 1.44
C MET A 8 -21.04 8.55 1.74
N SER A 9 -20.38 8.03 0.70
CA SER A 9 -19.55 6.84 0.83
C SER A 9 -18.13 7.10 0.33
N ILE A 10 -17.17 6.42 0.94
CA ILE A 10 -15.78 6.33 0.52
C ILE A 10 -15.65 5.11 -0.39
N LEU A 11 -15.20 5.30 -1.63
CA LEU A 11 -14.82 4.20 -2.50
C LEU A 11 -13.39 3.77 -2.21
N VAL A 12 -13.19 2.50 -1.89
CA VAL A 12 -11.86 1.89 -1.75
C VAL A 12 -11.64 0.92 -2.90
N THR A 13 -10.79 1.27 -3.84
CA THR A 13 -10.41 0.37 -4.93
C THR A 13 -9.23 -0.50 -4.53
N GLY A 14 -9.24 -1.79 -4.88
CA GLY A 14 -8.26 -2.74 -4.37
C GLY A 14 -8.45 -3.01 -2.88
N GLY A 15 -9.70 -2.90 -2.39
CA GLY A 15 -10.02 -2.91 -0.97
C GLY A 15 -9.97 -4.29 -0.33
N THR A 16 -9.81 -5.38 -1.08
CA THR A 16 -9.56 -6.72 -0.55
C THR A 16 -8.08 -7.11 -0.61
N GLY A 17 -7.23 -6.26 -1.22
CA GLY A 17 -5.78 -6.43 -1.21
C GLY A 17 -5.16 -6.20 0.17
N TYR A 18 -3.86 -6.41 0.29
CA TYR A 18 -3.13 -6.34 1.56
C TYR A 18 -3.37 -5.03 2.33
N ILE A 19 -3.01 -3.88 1.75
CA ILE A 19 -3.16 -2.58 2.42
C ILE A 19 -4.63 -2.14 2.43
N GLY A 20 -5.36 -2.39 1.33
CA GLY A 20 -6.76 -2.02 1.19
C GLY A 20 -7.65 -2.65 2.25
N SER A 21 -7.50 -3.95 2.53
CA SER A 21 -8.30 -4.65 3.54
C SER A 21 -8.13 -4.10 4.95
N HIS A 22 -6.88 -3.76 5.35
CA HIS A 22 -6.61 -3.11 6.63
C HIS A 22 -7.22 -1.71 6.68
N THR A 23 -7.15 -0.95 5.57
CA THR A 23 -7.78 0.39 5.49
C THR A 23 -9.30 0.30 5.57
N VAL A 24 -9.92 -0.69 4.94
CA VAL A 24 -11.37 -0.93 5.05
C VAL A 24 -11.77 -1.26 6.49
N VAL A 25 -11.00 -2.11 7.19
CA VAL A 25 -11.23 -2.41 8.61
C VAL A 25 -11.19 -1.13 9.44
N GLU A 26 -10.16 -0.30 9.29
CA GLU A 26 -10.01 0.92 10.07
C GLU A 26 -11.11 1.97 9.76
N LEU A 27 -11.53 2.09 8.50
CA LEU A 27 -12.66 2.94 8.12
C LEU A 27 -13.96 2.48 8.76
N LEU A 28 -14.24 1.18 8.70
CA LEU A 28 -15.43 0.60 9.31
C LEU A 28 -15.42 0.76 10.83
N ASN A 29 -14.26 0.58 11.51
CA ASN A 29 -14.11 0.81 12.94
C ASN A 29 -14.46 2.26 13.32
N GLN A 30 -14.20 3.23 12.44
CA GLN A 30 -14.59 4.63 12.60
C GLN A 30 -16.03 4.94 12.14
N ASN A 31 -16.87 3.93 11.87
CA ASN A 31 -18.23 4.06 11.39
C ASN A 31 -18.38 4.84 10.07
N ARG A 32 -17.38 4.75 9.18
CA ARG A 32 -17.46 5.35 7.84
C ARG A 32 -18.25 4.43 6.90
N GLU A 33 -19.02 5.03 6.01
CA GLU A 33 -19.71 4.29 4.94
C GLU A 33 -18.70 3.96 3.82
N VAL A 34 -18.50 2.67 3.58
CA VAL A 34 -17.48 2.19 2.65
C VAL A 34 -18.11 1.40 1.51
N VAL A 35 -17.65 1.67 0.29
CA VAL A 35 -17.90 0.88 -0.91
C VAL A 35 -16.55 0.33 -1.38
N VAL A 36 -16.45 -0.98 -1.57
CA VAL A 36 -15.22 -1.64 -2.00
C VAL A 36 -15.36 -2.17 -3.41
N VAL A 37 -14.33 -1.94 -4.24
CA VAL A 37 -14.18 -2.50 -5.58
C VAL A 37 -12.86 -3.26 -5.65
N ASP A 38 -12.91 -4.52 -6.09
CA ASP A 38 -11.73 -5.38 -6.32
C ASP A 38 -12.05 -6.43 -7.38
N ASN A 39 -11.06 -6.90 -8.14
CA ASN A 39 -11.22 -7.97 -9.14
C ASN A 39 -10.58 -9.29 -8.70
N PHE A 40 -10.10 -9.36 -7.46
CA PHE A 40 -9.43 -10.50 -6.84
C PHE A 40 -8.16 -11.02 -7.55
N ILE A 41 -7.54 -10.24 -8.43
CA ILE A 41 -6.33 -10.67 -9.13
C ILE A 41 -5.16 -10.96 -8.16
N ASN A 42 -5.05 -10.22 -7.06
CA ASN A 42 -4.03 -10.35 -6.00
C ASN A 42 -4.63 -10.51 -4.60
N SER A 43 -5.88 -10.91 -4.51
CA SER A 43 -6.62 -11.12 -3.25
C SER A 43 -7.55 -12.32 -3.38
N SER A 44 -8.47 -12.51 -2.44
CA SER A 44 -9.48 -13.58 -2.52
C SER A 44 -10.82 -13.11 -1.97
N PRO A 45 -11.96 -13.72 -2.43
CA PRO A 45 -13.31 -13.40 -1.94
C PRO A 45 -13.47 -13.53 -0.43
N GLU A 46 -12.74 -14.48 0.20
CA GLU A 46 -12.78 -14.71 1.64
C GLU A 46 -12.39 -13.46 2.48
N VAL A 47 -11.62 -12.53 1.89
CA VAL A 47 -11.20 -11.30 2.58
C VAL A 47 -12.41 -10.44 2.94
N VAL A 48 -13.47 -10.45 2.12
CA VAL A 48 -14.71 -9.72 2.39
C VAL A 48 -15.35 -10.20 3.69
N ASP A 49 -15.48 -11.54 3.84
CA ASP A 49 -16.07 -12.14 5.04
C ASP A 49 -15.16 -11.94 6.27
N LYS A 50 -13.84 -12.01 6.09
CA LYS A 50 -12.87 -11.73 7.16
C LYS A 50 -12.97 -10.30 7.68
N ILE A 51 -13.11 -9.30 6.79
CA ILE A 51 -13.33 -7.90 7.18
C ILE A 51 -14.63 -7.75 7.98
N LYS A 52 -15.73 -8.34 7.51
CA LYS A 52 -17.02 -8.34 8.24
C LYS A 52 -16.90 -9.00 9.60
N HIS A 53 -16.18 -10.11 9.68
CA HIS A 53 -15.95 -10.82 10.94
C HIS A 53 -15.14 -9.98 11.95
N ILE A 54 -14.06 -9.33 11.49
CA ILE A 54 -13.19 -8.48 12.32
C ILE A 54 -13.97 -7.29 12.88
N THR A 55 -14.77 -6.62 12.04
CA THR A 55 -15.42 -5.36 12.39
C THR A 55 -16.81 -5.52 12.98
N GLY A 56 -17.46 -6.68 12.77
CA GLY A 56 -18.88 -6.89 13.06
C GLY A 56 -19.81 -6.01 12.22
N LYS A 57 -19.31 -5.42 11.12
CA LYS A 57 -20.04 -4.47 10.27
C LYS A 57 -20.13 -4.96 8.84
N ASP A 58 -21.21 -4.59 8.15
CA ASP A 58 -21.40 -4.85 6.74
C ASP A 58 -20.93 -3.65 5.90
N PHE A 59 -20.59 -3.91 4.65
CA PHE A 59 -20.22 -2.89 3.66
C PHE A 59 -20.56 -3.39 2.25
N LYS A 60 -20.69 -2.46 1.30
CA LYS A 60 -20.95 -2.81 -0.09
C LYS A 60 -19.66 -3.23 -0.78
N PHE A 61 -19.71 -4.39 -1.42
CA PHE A 61 -18.62 -4.95 -2.21
C PHE A 61 -19.08 -5.20 -3.65
N TYR A 62 -18.22 -4.84 -4.61
CA TYR A 62 -18.43 -5.08 -6.04
C TYR A 62 -17.17 -5.75 -6.62
N GLU A 63 -17.36 -6.93 -7.22
CA GLU A 63 -16.32 -7.60 -8.00
C GLU A 63 -16.24 -6.94 -9.37
N VAL A 64 -15.34 -5.95 -9.49
CA VAL A 64 -15.19 -5.13 -10.70
C VAL A 64 -13.72 -4.87 -10.99
N ASP A 65 -13.31 -5.08 -12.23
CA ASP A 65 -12.05 -4.61 -12.78
C ASP A 65 -12.17 -3.13 -13.15
N LEU A 66 -11.20 -2.30 -12.78
CA LEU A 66 -11.21 -0.87 -13.12
C LEU A 66 -11.16 -0.62 -14.63
N LEU A 67 -10.70 -1.59 -15.41
CA LEU A 67 -10.74 -1.52 -16.89
C LEU A 67 -12.16 -1.70 -17.44
N ASP A 68 -13.08 -2.30 -16.67
CA ASP A 68 -14.50 -2.44 -17.02
C ASP A 68 -15.26 -1.17 -16.64
N LYS A 69 -15.20 -0.18 -17.55
CA LYS A 69 -15.85 1.12 -17.35
C LYS A 69 -17.34 1.04 -17.13
N GLU A 70 -18.03 0.06 -17.75
CA GLU A 70 -19.48 -0.09 -17.63
C GLU A 70 -19.86 -0.54 -16.23
N LYS A 71 -19.23 -1.59 -15.71
CA LYS A 71 -19.47 -2.06 -14.35
C LYS A 71 -19.05 -1.03 -13.30
N LEU A 72 -17.92 -0.35 -13.49
CA LEU A 72 -17.50 0.70 -12.58
C LEU A 72 -18.46 1.89 -12.60
N THR A 73 -19.08 2.19 -13.76
CA THR A 73 -20.13 3.22 -13.86
C THR A 73 -21.33 2.87 -12.99
N GLN A 74 -21.77 1.60 -12.99
CA GLN A 74 -22.89 1.14 -12.13
C GLN A 74 -22.59 1.36 -10.64
N VAL A 75 -21.33 1.13 -10.20
CA VAL A 75 -20.93 1.40 -8.82
C VAL A 75 -21.16 2.86 -8.45
N PHE A 76 -20.81 3.81 -9.33
CA PHE A 76 -21.05 5.24 -9.09
C PHE A 76 -22.53 5.62 -9.18
N GLU A 77 -23.32 4.93 -9.99
CA GLU A 77 -24.78 5.16 -10.11
C GLU A 77 -25.54 4.66 -8.89
N GLU A 78 -25.13 3.53 -8.33
CA GLU A 78 -25.77 2.92 -7.16
C GLU A 78 -25.37 3.55 -5.84
N ASN A 79 -24.24 4.27 -5.80
CA ASN A 79 -23.67 4.82 -4.56
C ASN A 79 -23.34 6.31 -4.71
N ARG A 80 -23.57 7.08 -3.64
CA ARG A 80 -23.12 8.47 -3.55
C ARG A 80 -21.65 8.50 -3.11
N ILE A 81 -20.74 8.28 -4.05
CA ILE A 81 -19.30 8.31 -3.79
C ILE A 81 -18.84 9.78 -3.74
N THR A 82 -18.22 10.18 -2.67
CA THR A 82 -17.71 11.56 -2.45
C THR A 82 -16.19 11.60 -2.32
N GLU A 83 -15.57 10.47 -2.00
CA GLU A 83 -14.16 10.34 -1.71
C GLU A 83 -13.65 8.99 -2.22
N VAL A 84 -12.39 8.94 -2.65
CA VAL A 84 -11.76 7.71 -3.14
C VAL A 84 -10.42 7.48 -2.43
N ILE A 85 -10.18 6.23 -1.99
CA ILE A 85 -8.84 5.75 -1.66
C ILE A 85 -8.47 4.71 -2.71
N HIS A 86 -7.42 4.99 -3.48
CA HIS A 86 -7.07 4.22 -4.66
C HIS A 86 -5.84 3.34 -4.42
N PHE A 87 -6.07 2.04 -4.14
CA PHE A 87 -5.03 1.02 -4.00
C PHE A 87 -4.89 0.13 -5.23
N ALA A 88 -5.96 -0.06 -6.00
CA ALA A 88 -5.98 -1.01 -7.11
C ALA A 88 -4.81 -0.79 -8.06
N GLY A 89 -4.07 -1.88 -8.34
CA GLY A 89 -2.93 -1.86 -9.23
C GLY A 89 -2.00 -3.06 -9.00
N LEU A 90 -1.33 -3.48 -10.06
CA LEU A 90 -0.27 -4.48 -9.99
C LEU A 90 0.95 -3.88 -9.27
N LYS A 91 1.56 -4.64 -8.34
CA LYS A 91 2.57 -4.11 -7.41
C LYS A 91 3.91 -4.84 -7.38
N ALA A 92 4.06 -5.95 -8.10
CA ALA A 92 5.26 -6.78 -8.04
C ALA A 92 6.38 -6.22 -8.94
N VAL A 93 7.42 -5.63 -8.32
CA VAL A 93 8.55 -4.98 -9.01
C VAL A 93 9.20 -5.91 -10.03
N GLY A 94 9.56 -7.13 -9.65
CA GLY A 94 10.21 -8.09 -10.55
C GLY A 94 9.31 -8.52 -11.72
N GLU A 95 8.02 -8.73 -11.48
CA GLU A 95 7.06 -9.07 -12.53
C GLU A 95 6.88 -7.91 -13.52
N SER A 96 6.90 -6.67 -13.05
CA SER A 96 6.73 -5.50 -13.91
C SER A 96 7.80 -5.40 -15.00
N VAL A 97 9.02 -5.88 -14.72
CA VAL A 97 10.11 -5.91 -15.71
C VAL A 97 9.85 -6.94 -16.80
N ILE A 98 9.18 -8.04 -16.46
CA ILE A 98 8.86 -9.14 -17.39
C ILE A 98 7.57 -8.84 -18.18
N LYS A 99 6.60 -8.17 -17.56
CA LYS A 99 5.26 -7.88 -18.10
C LYS A 99 4.95 -6.38 -18.09
N PRO A 100 5.77 -5.52 -18.72
CA PRO A 100 5.59 -4.07 -18.61
C PRO A 100 4.26 -3.57 -19.18
N LEU A 101 3.78 -4.13 -20.27
CA LEU A 101 2.53 -3.69 -20.90
C LEU A 101 1.32 -3.93 -20.00
N GLU A 102 1.26 -5.08 -19.33
CA GLU A 102 0.20 -5.41 -18.37
C GLU A 102 0.19 -4.41 -17.21
N TYR A 103 1.38 -4.01 -16.72
CA TYR A 103 1.51 -3.01 -15.66
C TYR A 103 1.04 -1.62 -16.12
N TYR A 104 1.44 -1.17 -17.31
CA TYR A 104 0.98 0.11 -17.85
C TYR A 104 -0.53 0.10 -18.11
N THR A 105 -1.04 -0.95 -18.76
CA THR A 105 -2.47 -1.07 -19.03
C THR A 105 -3.29 -1.12 -17.74
N ASN A 106 -2.94 -2.00 -16.83
CA ASN A 106 -3.72 -2.16 -15.60
C ASN A 106 -3.66 -0.90 -14.72
N ASN A 107 -2.46 -0.40 -14.43
CA ASN A 107 -2.30 0.66 -13.45
C ASN A 107 -2.71 2.03 -14.02
N ILE A 108 -2.30 2.36 -15.23
CA ILE A 108 -2.57 3.70 -15.80
C ILE A 108 -3.98 3.75 -16.37
N THR A 109 -4.36 2.81 -17.24
CA THR A 109 -5.69 2.85 -17.86
C THR A 109 -6.80 2.68 -16.83
N GLY A 110 -6.64 1.75 -15.86
CA GLY A 110 -7.59 1.60 -14.75
C GLY A 110 -7.75 2.89 -13.94
N THR A 111 -6.64 3.59 -13.63
CA THR A 111 -6.70 4.89 -12.96
C THR A 111 -7.39 5.96 -13.81
N LEU A 112 -7.12 6.02 -15.13
CA LEU A 112 -7.78 6.98 -16.02
C LEU A 112 -9.29 6.75 -16.08
N VAL A 113 -9.74 5.50 -16.18
CA VAL A 113 -11.18 5.16 -16.14
C VAL A 113 -11.81 5.62 -14.82
N LEU A 114 -11.15 5.36 -13.70
CA LEU A 114 -11.61 5.82 -12.38
C LEU A 114 -11.74 7.35 -12.33
N LEU A 115 -10.71 8.09 -12.76
CA LEU A 115 -10.70 9.56 -12.74
C LEU A 115 -11.76 10.18 -13.67
N GLU A 116 -12.03 9.57 -14.82
CA GLU A 116 -13.12 9.98 -15.70
C GLU A 116 -14.49 9.87 -15.02
N LEU A 117 -14.74 8.77 -14.31
CA LEU A 117 -15.99 8.57 -13.58
C LEU A 117 -16.05 9.48 -12.34
N MET A 118 -14.97 9.67 -11.61
CA MET A 118 -14.91 10.63 -10.52
C MET A 118 -15.30 12.03 -10.98
N ARG A 119 -14.76 12.48 -12.11
CA ARG A 119 -15.13 13.76 -12.73
C ARG A 119 -16.60 13.79 -13.16
N LYS A 120 -17.10 12.74 -13.83
CA LYS A 120 -18.49 12.63 -14.29
C LYS A 120 -19.49 12.74 -13.14
N TYR A 121 -19.18 12.13 -12.00
CA TYR A 121 -20.05 12.07 -10.82
C TYR A 121 -19.72 13.13 -9.75
N ASN A 122 -18.86 14.10 -10.07
CA ASN A 122 -18.43 15.19 -9.19
C ASN A 122 -17.81 14.72 -7.86
N CYS A 123 -17.07 13.62 -7.90
CA CYS A 123 -16.26 13.13 -6.80
C CYS A 123 -14.81 13.59 -7.03
N LYS A 124 -14.37 14.65 -6.34
CA LYS A 124 -13.07 15.30 -6.62
C LYS A 124 -12.03 15.12 -5.52
N LYS A 125 -12.25 14.22 -4.56
CA LYS A 125 -11.31 13.91 -3.47
C LYS A 125 -10.71 12.53 -3.65
N ILE A 126 -9.37 12.44 -3.77
CA ILE A 126 -8.66 11.17 -3.94
C ILE A 126 -7.39 11.10 -3.09
N VAL A 127 -7.23 9.99 -2.36
CA VAL A 127 -5.98 9.57 -1.75
C VAL A 127 -5.38 8.47 -2.62
N PHE A 128 -4.24 8.74 -3.23
CA PHE A 128 -3.54 7.81 -4.10
C PHE A 128 -2.42 7.08 -3.36
N SER A 129 -2.50 5.77 -3.39
CA SER A 129 -1.48 4.84 -2.90
C SER A 129 -0.27 4.84 -3.85
N SER A 130 0.64 5.79 -3.65
CA SER A 130 1.90 5.88 -4.39
C SER A 130 2.98 5.02 -3.75
N SER A 131 4.23 5.23 -4.07
CA SER A 131 5.36 4.44 -3.59
C SER A 131 6.62 5.29 -3.51
N ALA A 132 7.47 5.02 -2.53
CA ALA A 132 8.79 5.63 -2.46
C ALA A 132 9.69 5.29 -3.69
N THR A 133 9.35 4.28 -4.48
CA THR A 133 10.05 3.97 -5.74
C THR A 133 10.01 5.10 -6.76
N VAL A 134 9.07 6.06 -6.65
CA VAL A 134 8.99 7.24 -7.53
C VAL A 134 10.17 8.19 -7.37
N TYR A 135 10.89 8.12 -6.26
CA TYR A 135 12.10 8.91 -6.06
C TYR A 135 13.28 8.44 -6.93
N GLY A 136 13.27 7.18 -7.39
CA GLY A 136 14.44 6.60 -8.04
C GLY A 136 15.63 6.55 -7.09
N ASN A 137 16.83 6.51 -7.66
CA ASN A 137 18.07 6.56 -6.89
C ASN A 137 18.46 8.01 -6.61
N GLN A 138 18.56 8.37 -5.35
CA GLN A 138 19.04 9.67 -4.88
C GLN A 138 20.40 9.50 -4.20
N GLU A 139 21.17 10.59 -4.11
CA GLU A 139 22.48 10.61 -3.43
C GLU A 139 22.37 10.71 -1.90
N THR A 140 21.28 10.20 -1.32
CA THR A 140 21.01 10.22 0.12
C THR A 140 20.23 9.00 0.54
N GLU A 141 20.34 8.66 1.81
CA GLU A 141 19.65 7.54 2.43
C GLU A 141 18.25 7.93 2.96
N VAL A 142 18.07 9.22 3.31
CA VAL A 142 16.82 9.77 3.89
C VAL A 142 16.05 10.53 2.83
N TYR A 143 14.88 10.05 2.50
CA TYR A 143 14.05 10.57 1.43
C TYR A 143 12.95 11.49 1.96
N SER A 144 12.83 12.69 1.39
CA SER A 144 11.81 13.68 1.74
C SER A 144 10.98 14.11 0.54
N GLU A 145 9.79 14.65 0.79
CA GLU A 145 8.85 15.09 -0.25
C GLU A 145 9.34 16.30 -1.05
N LYS A 146 10.39 17.00 -0.54
CA LYS A 146 11.08 18.09 -1.26
C LYS A 146 11.89 17.59 -2.46
N MET A 147 12.21 16.30 -2.48
CA MET A 147 12.93 15.68 -3.59
C MET A 147 12.02 15.52 -4.80
N LYS A 148 12.57 15.78 -5.97
CA LYS A 148 11.88 15.54 -7.23
C LYS A 148 11.73 14.03 -7.45
N ARG A 149 10.69 13.65 -8.18
CA ARG A 149 10.63 12.30 -8.75
C ARG A 149 11.85 12.08 -9.64
N GLY A 150 12.53 10.94 -9.43
CA GLY A 150 13.71 10.56 -10.19
C GLY A 150 13.40 9.60 -11.33
N GLU A 151 14.44 9.11 -11.97
CA GLU A 151 14.34 8.01 -12.92
C GLU A 151 14.00 6.72 -12.14
N THR A 152 12.85 6.14 -12.46
CA THR A 152 12.41 4.90 -11.84
C THR A 152 13.16 3.71 -12.45
N THR A 153 13.50 2.74 -11.63
CA THR A 153 14.32 1.59 -12.05
C THR A 153 13.50 0.42 -12.61
N ASN A 154 12.16 0.53 -12.60
CA ASN A 154 11.26 -0.53 -13.04
C ASN A 154 9.89 0.01 -13.46
N PRO A 155 9.14 -0.74 -14.32
CA PRO A 155 7.84 -0.29 -14.82
C PRO A 155 6.78 -0.04 -13.73
N TYR A 156 6.77 -0.80 -12.63
CA TYR A 156 5.88 -0.52 -11.50
C TYR A 156 6.10 0.90 -10.93
N GLY A 157 7.34 1.23 -10.60
CA GLY A 157 7.70 2.57 -10.13
C GLY A 157 7.34 3.65 -11.15
N THR A 158 7.56 3.37 -12.44
CA THR A 158 7.19 4.28 -13.53
C THR A 158 5.68 4.51 -13.57
N THR A 159 4.84 3.46 -13.43
CA THR A 159 3.37 3.65 -13.40
C THR A 159 2.94 4.55 -12.23
N LYS A 160 3.54 4.38 -11.04
CA LYS A 160 3.25 5.25 -9.88
C LYS A 160 3.65 6.69 -10.12
N SER A 161 4.85 6.92 -10.69
CA SER A 161 5.34 8.27 -11.04
C SER A 161 4.46 8.95 -12.11
N MET A 162 4.03 8.20 -13.13
CA MET A 162 3.13 8.72 -14.17
C MET A 162 1.75 9.05 -13.61
N ILE A 163 1.18 8.23 -12.73
CA ILE A 163 -0.11 8.50 -12.10
C ILE A 163 -0.03 9.75 -11.22
N GLU A 164 1.05 9.93 -10.43
CA GLU A 164 1.25 11.18 -9.69
C GLU A 164 1.22 12.40 -10.63
N LYS A 165 1.90 12.32 -11.78
CA LYS A 165 1.89 13.41 -12.77
C LYS A 165 0.50 13.65 -13.36
N ILE A 166 -0.25 12.59 -13.69
CA ILE A 166 -1.63 12.70 -14.18
C ILE A 166 -2.52 13.42 -13.16
N LEU A 167 -2.39 13.08 -11.88
CA LEU A 167 -3.16 13.70 -10.80
C LEU A 167 -2.78 15.17 -10.60
N GLU A 168 -1.50 15.51 -10.69
CA GLU A 168 -1.03 16.90 -10.66
C GLU A 168 -1.61 17.72 -11.83
N ASP A 169 -1.61 17.16 -13.05
CA ASP A 169 -2.16 17.82 -14.24
C ASP A 169 -3.69 17.98 -14.14
N LEU A 170 -4.38 17.01 -13.54
CA LEU A 170 -5.80 17.09 -13.28
C LEU A 170 -6.15 18.24 -12.34
N TYR A 171 -5.40 18.42 -11.24
CA TYR A 171 -5.53 19.58 -10.37
C TYR A 171 -5.14 20.90 -11.07
N PHE A 172 -4.13 20.87 -11.93
CA PHE A 172 -3.75 22.07 -12.69
C PHE A 172 -4.90 22.56 -13.58
N ALA A 173 -5.61 21.63 -14.22
CA ALA A 173 -6.74 21.92 -15.10
C ALA A 173 -8.02 22.30 -14.34
N ASP A 174 -8.23 21.73 -13.14
CA ASP A 174 -9.43 21.95 -12.32
C ASP A 174 -9.05 22.02 -10.84
N LYS A 175 -9.08 23.24 -10.29
CA LYS A 175 -8.64 23.57 -8.92
C LYS A 175 -9.58 23.06 -7.82
N GLU A 176 -10.72 22.47 -8.17
CA GLU A 176 -11.62 21.86 -7.17
C GLU A 176 -11.16 20.46 -6.71
N TRP A 177 -10.17 19.86 -7.37
CA TRP A 177 -9.65 18.58 -6.97
C TRP A 177 -8.85 18.68 -5.66
N GLY A 178 -9.14 17.74 -4.74
CA GLY A 178 -8.35 17.48 -3.55
C GLY A 178 -7.61 16.15 -3.72
N ILE A 179 -6.27 16.18 -3.75
CA ILE A 179 -5.43 15.03 -4.07
C ILE A 179 -4.36 14.87 -3.01
N VAL A 180 -4.26 13.65 -2.43
CA VAL A 180 -3.13 13.29 -1.58
C VAL A 180 -2.37 12.13 -2.24
N LEU A 181 -1.05 12.32 -2.37
CA LEU A 181 -0.10 11.34 -2.89
C LEU A 181 0.67 10.76 -1.70
N LEU A 182 0.44 9.47 -1.37
CA LEU A 182 1.12 8.80 -0.26
C LEU A 182 2.26 7.94 -0.78
N ARG A 183 3.49 8.38 -0.54
CA ARG A 183 4.72 7.65 -0.89
C ARG A 183 5.16 6.82 0.31
N TYR A 184 4.77 5.57 0.36
CA TYR A 184 5.17 4.70 1.46
C TYR A 184 6.32 3.76 1.11
N PHE A 185 7.00 3.33 2.16
CA PHE A 185 8.20 2.51 2.09
C PHE A 185 7.84 1.02 2.12
N ASN A 186 8.28 0.23 3.07
CA ASN A 186 8.11 -1.22 3.04
C ASN A 186 7.00 -1.68 4.02
N PRO A 187 5.75 -1.86 3.57
CA PRO A 187 4.69 -2.33 4.46
C PRO A 187 4.94 -3.77 4.89
N VAL A 188 4.79 -4.02 6.20
CA VAL A 188 4.98 -5.32 6.85
C VAL A 188 3.92 -5.46 7.95
N GLY A 189 3.72 -6.64 8.48
CA GLY A 189 2.73 -6.88 9.53
C GLY A 189 1.44 -7.47 8.98
N ALA A 190 0.50 -7.62 9.88
CA ALA A 190 -0.85 -8.11 9.61
C ALA A 190 -1.80 -7.53 10.66
N HIS A 191 -3.09 -7.72 10.50
CA HIS A 191 -4.06 -7.37 11.53
C HIS A 191 -3.86 -8.28 12.76
N GLU A 192 -4.01 -7.72 13.95
CA GLU A 192 -3.81 -8.45 15.22
C GLU A 192 -4.67 -9.71 15.37
N SER A 193 -5.85 -9.75 14.72
CA SER A 193 -6.70 -10.94 14.67
C SER A 193 -6.05 -12.12 13.94
N GLY A 194 -5.02 -11.89 13.13
CA GLY A 194 -4.41 -12.90 12.26
C GLY A 194 -5.27 -13.33 11.06
N LEU A 195 -6.41 -12.66 10.79
CA LEU A 195 -7.31 -13.05 9.71
C LEU A 195 -6.97 -12.43 8.36
N ILE A 196 -6.39 -11.23 8.34
CA ILE A 196 -5.94 -10.52 7.13
C ILE A 196 -4.47 -10.14 7.22
N GLY A 197 -3.75 -10.20 6.10
CA GLY A 197 -2.31 -9.95 6.00
C GLY A 197 -1.81 -10.05 4.56
N ASP A 198 -0.50 -10.01 4.34
CA ASP A 198 0.11 -10.16 3.01
C ASP A 198 0.24 -11.63 2.63
N ASN A 199 -0.61 -12.08 1.72
CA ASN A 199 -0.62 -13.45 1.19
C ASN A 199 -0.51 -13.43 -0.35
N PRO A 200 0.67 -13.14 -0.90
CA PRO A 200 0.86 -13.08 -2.34
C PRO A 200 0.71 -14.46 -2.99
N ASN A 201 0.14 -14.47 -4.20
CA ASN A 201 0.09 -15.66 -5.04
C ASN A 201 1.50 -16.08 -5.47
N GLY A 202 1.80 -17.39 -5.40
CA GLY A 202 3.09 -17.96 -5.82
C GLY A 202 4.26 -17.72 -4.85
N ILE A 203 5.47 -17.56 -5.42
CA ILE A 203 6.69 -17.31 -4.65
C ILE A 203 6.74 -15.80 -4.27
N PRO A 204 6.84 -15.47 -2.98
CA PRO A 204 6.87 -14.08 -2.54
C PRO A 204 8.10 -13.33 -3.04
N ASN A 205 7.91 -12.07 -3.43
CA ASN A 205 9.00 -11.15 -3.75
C ASN A 205 9.42 -10.31 -2.54
N ASN A 206 8.52 -10.16 -1.54
CA ASN A 206 8.77 -9.37 -0.34
C ASN A 206 9.38 -10.22 0.78
N LEU A 207 10.21 -9.60 1.62
CA LEU A 207 10.99 -10.26 2.67
C LEU A 207 10.10 -11.02 3.68
N MET A 208 9.08 -10.36 4.26
CA MET A 208 8.28 -10.97 5.33
C MET A 208 7.45 -12.18 4.86
N PRO A 209 6.70 -12.14 3.74
CA PRO A 209 6.02 -13.33 3.23
C PRO A 209 6.98 -14.48 2.90
N PHE A 210 8.23 -14.19 2.47
CA PHE A 210 9.26 -15.22 2.27
C PHE A 210 9.70 -15.84 3.60
N ILE A 211 9.99 -15.00 4.63
CA ILE A 211 10.31 -15.44 5.99
C ILE A 211 9.21 -16.37 6.53
N GLN A 212 7.94 -15.98 6.38
CA GLN A 212 6.79 -16.79 6.80
C GLN A 212 6.78 -18.17 6.15
N LYS A 213 7.03 -18.25 4.83
CA LYS A 213 7.08 -19.55 4.12
C LYS A 213 8.25 -20.42 4.56
N VAL A 214 9.41 -19.84 4.87
CA VAL A 214 10.54 -20.57 5.47
C VAL A 214 10.18 -21.05 6.88
N ALA A 215 9.61 -20.19 7.71
CA ALA A 215 9.18 -20.55 9.07
C ALA A 215 8.12 -21.65 9.11
N MET A 216 7.26 -21.72 8.10
CA MET A 216 6.26 -22.79 7.93
C MET A 216 6.84 -24.07 7.29
N GLY A 217 8.12 -24.09 6.92
CA GLY A 217 8.72 -25.22 6.20
C GLY A 217 8.27 -25.39 4.74
N LYS A 218 7.55 -24.38 4.19
CA LYS A 218 7.11 -24.37 2.77
C LYS A 218 8.23 -24.01 1.79
N LEU A 219 9.28 -23.34 2.29
CA LEU A 219 10.52 -23.04 1.58
C LEU A 219 11.72 -23.52 2.43
N PRO A 220 12.79 -23.98 1.82
CA PRO A 220 13.90 -24.59 2.57
C PRO A 220 14.73 -23.57 3.34
N GLU A 221 14.99 -22.39 2.76
CA GLU A 221 15.83 -21.37 3.34
C GLU A 221 15.56 -19.98 2.73
N LEU A 222 15.89 -18.94 3.48
CA LEU A 222 15.86 -17.54 3.04
C LEU A 222 17.20 -17.17 2.38
N SER A 223 17.17 -16.51 1.22
CA SER A 223 18.36 -15.89 0.65
C SER A 223 18.46 -14.44 1.08
N ILE A 224 19.52 -14.08 1.80
CA ILE A 224 19.88 -12.69 2.15
C ILE A 224 20.85 -12.19 1.09
N PHE A 225 20.45 -11.16 0.32
CA PHE A 225 21.19 -10.68 -0.83
C PHE A 225 22.23 -9.60 -0.44
N GLY A 226 23.50 -10.01 -0.40
CA GLY A 226 24.65 -9.20 0.02
C GLY A 226 24.82 -9.16 1.56
N ASN A 227 26.08 -9.17 1.98
CA ASN A 227 26.50 -8.96 3.36
C ASN A 227 27.73 -8.04 3.45
N ASP A 228 27.95 -7.28 2.40
CA ASP A 228 29.11 -6.43 2.18
C ASP A 228 28.72 -4.97 1.84
N TYR A 229 27.45 -4.60 2.10
CA TYR A 229 27.02 -3.21 2.02
C TYR A 229 27.66 -2.37 3.15
N ASN A 230 27.86 -1.09 2.89
CA ASN A 230 28.34 -0.15 3.93
C ASN A 230 27.20 0.18 4.90
N THR A 231 26.78 -0.80 5.70
CA THR A 231 25.72 -0.75 6.70
C THR A 231 26.18 -1.44 7.98
N LYS A 232 25.43 -1.32 9.05
CA LYS A 232 25.75 -1.85 10.39
C LYS A 232 26.15 -3.33 10.41
N ASP A 233 25.51 -4.18 9.59
CA ASP A 233 25.73 -5.62 9.54
C ASP A 233 26.01 -6.16 8.13
N GLY A 234 26.22 -5.25 7.19
CA GLY A 234 26.54 -5.57 5.80
C GLY A 234 25.31 -5.90 4.96
N THR A 235 24.09 -5.99 5.53
CA THR A 235 22.87 -6.22 4.76
C THR A 235 22.11 -4.92 4.49
N CYS A 236 21.23 -4.90 3.48
CA CYS A 236 20.44 -3.71 3.14
C CYS A 236 19.57 -3.25 4.31
N VAL A 237 19.45 -1.93 4.46
CA VAL A 237 18.58 -1.26 5.44
C VAL A 237 17.35 -0.70 4.76
N ARG A 238 16.18 -0.91 5.35
CA ARG A 238 14.88 -0.44 4.84
C ARG A 238 14.05 0.14 5.98
N ASP A 239 13.18 1.08 5.62
CA ASP A 239 12.12 1.55 6.51
C ASP A 239 10.93 0.59 6.38
N PHE A 240 10.73 -0.22 7.39
CA PHE A 240 9.58 -1.09 7.50
C PHE A 240 8.48 -0.40 8.29
N ILE A 241 7.27 -0.38 7.74
CA ILE A 241 6.10 0.22 8.36
C ILE A 241 5.01 -0.83 8.58
N HIS A 242 4.40 -0.82 9.76
CA HIS A 242 3.30 -1.72 10.03
C HIS A 242 2.08 -1.36 9.16
N VAL A 243 1.44 -2.36 8.56
CA VAL A 243 0.31 -2.17 7.63
C VAL A 243 -0.87 -1.44 8.26
N VAL A 244 -1.12 -1.60 9.57
CA VAL A 244 -2.18 -0.87 10.28
C VAL A 244 -1.82 0.61 10.42
N ASP A 245 -0.59 0.95 10.77
CA ASP A 245 -0.13 2.36 10.80
C ASP A 245 -0.24 2.99 9.40
N LEU A 246 0.10 2.22 8.36
CA LEU A 246 -0.06 2.67 6.98
C LEU A 246 -1.54 2.90 6.61
N ALA A 247 -2.44 2.00 7.02
CA ALA A 247 -3.89 2.16 6.81
C ALA A 247 -4.41 3.43 7.48
N LEU A 248 -4.01 3.70 8.73
CA LEU A 248 -4.33 4.92 9.45
C LEU A 248 -3.78 6.17 8.75
N GLY A 249 -2.60 6.08 8.14
CA GLY A 249 -2.04 7.16 7.32
C GLY A 249 -2.92 7.55 6.13
N HIS A 250 -3.56 6.57 5.48
CA HIS A 250 -4.53 6.83 4.40
C HIS A 250 -5.80 7.54 4.91
N ILE A 251 -6.26 7.17 6.10
CA ILE A 251 -7.43 7.82 6.71
C ILE A 251 -7.10 9.27 7.11
N ASN A 252 -5.94 9.49 7.74
CA ASN A 252 -5.51 10.85 8.07
C ASN A 252 -5.32 11.73 6.83
N ALA A 253 -4.87 11.15 5.71
CA ALA A 253 -4.80 11.84 4.42
C ALA A 253 -6.18 12.22 3.88
N LEU A 254 -7.19 11.38 4.06
CA LEU A 254 -8.56 11.67 3.68
C LEU A 254 -9.15 12.79 4.56
N GLU A 255 -8.87 12.78 5.87
CA GLU A 255 -9.26 13.84 6.79
C GLU A 255 -8.60 15.20 6.46
N LYS A 256 -7.37 15.18 5.93
CA LYS A 256 -6.72 16.39 5.39
C LYS A 256 -7.56 16.99 4.26
N LEU A 257 -8.02 16.17 3.30
CA LEU A 257 -8.87 16.63 2.20
C LEU A 257 -10.25 17.13 2.66
N ASN A 258 -10.73 16.65 3.80
CA ASN A 258 -11.99 17.13 4.37
C ASN A 258 -11.85 18.49 5.05
N LYS A 259 -10.65 18.85 5.49
CA LYS A 259 -10.35 20.16 6.09
C LYS A 259 -9.93 21.21 5.08
N GLU A 260 -9.09 20.84 4.11
CA GLU A 260 -8.48 21.76 3.15
C GLU A 260 -9.26 21.86 1.82
N GLU A 261 -10.21 20.93 1.59
CA GLU A 261 -11.09 20.82 0.44
C GLU A 261 -10.41 20.57 -0.91
N SER A 262 -9.40 21.34 -1.32
CA SER A 262 -8.71 21.18 -2.61
C SER A 262 -7.20 21.40 -2.47
N GLY A 263 -6.43 20.89 -3.43
CA GLY A 263 -4.97 20.96 -3.44
C GLY A 263 -4.30 19.66 -3.83
N VAL A 264 -2.98 19.68 -4.02
CA VAL A 264 -2.15 18.48 -4.19
C VAL A 264 -1.16 18.41 -3.04
N TYR A 265 -1.26 17.38 -2.25
CA TYR A 265 -0.44 17.17 -1.07
C TYR A 265 0.33 15.85 -1.21
N THR A 266 1.61 15.87 -0.91
CA THR A 266 2.46 14.66 -0.96
C THR A 266 3.01 14.40 0.42
N TYR A 267 2.95 13.14 0.87
CA TYR A 267 3.48 12.71 2.17
C TYR A 267 4.23 11.39 2.06
N ASN A 268 5.36 11.31 2.75
CA ASN A 268 6.04 10.05 3.00
C ASN A 268 5.41 9.35 4.20
N LEU A 269 5.04 8.09 4.03
CA LEU A 269 4.62 7.22 5.13
C LEU A 269 5.69 6.15 5.39
N GLY A 270 6.40 6.34 6.47
CA GLY A 270 7.43 5.45 7.00
C GLY A 270 7.63 5.73 8.48
N THR A 271 8.46 4.94 9.12
CA THR A 271 8.80 5.12 10.54
C THR A 271 9.91 6.15 10.74
N GLY A 272 10.70 6.43 9.69
CA GLY A 272 11.95 7.19 9.78
C GLY A 272 13.08 6.41 10.43
N VAL A 273 12.88 5.11 10.67
CA VAL A 273 13.87 4.21 11.28
C VAL A 273 14.24 3.12 10.27
N GLY A 274 15.55 3.00 10.02
CA GLY A 274 16.08 1.94 9.17
C GLY A 274 16.34 0.65 9.95
N TYR A 275 15.82 -0.47 9.48
CA TYR A 275 16.14 -1.81 9.96
C TYR A 275 16.82 -2.62 8.86
N SER A 276 17.88 -3.36 9.22
CA SER A 276 18.55 -4.25 8.28
C SER A 276 17.72 -5.52 8.01
N VAL A 277 18.05 -6.22 6.93
CA VAL A 277 17.43 -7.54 6.66
C VAL A 277 17.72 -8.51 7.79
N LEU A 278 18.93 -8.48 8.39
CA LEU A 278 19.27 -9.31 9.55
C LEU A 278 18.54 -8.86 10.82
N ASP A 279 18.30 -7.56 11.03
CA ASP A 279 17.46 -7.10 12.16
C ASP A 279 16.05 -7.70 12.07
N MET A 280 15.45 -7.72 10.86
CA MET A 280 14.15 -8.34 10.64
C MET A 280 14.16 -9.84 10.93
N VAL A 281 15.15 -10.57 10.41
CA VAL A 281 15.29 -12.03 10.63
C VAL A 281 15.45 -12.35 12.11
N LYS A 282 16.38 -11.67 12.80
CA LYS A 282 16.66 -11.92 14.23
C LYS A 282 15.47 -11.53 15.12
N THR A 283 14.78 -10.43 14.79
CA THR A 283 13.58 -10.03 15.53
C THR A 283 12.46 -11.02 15.35
N PHE A 284 12.24 -11.51 14.10
CA PHE A 284 11.25 -12.55 13.83
C PHE A 284 11.53 -13.84 14.61
N GLU A 285 12.80 -14.31 14.62
CA GLU A 285 13.23 -15.47 15.40
C GLU A 285 12.96 -15.30 16.90
N LYS A 286 13.37 -14.15 17.45
CA LYS A 286 13.24 -13.84 18.87
C LYS A 286 11.78 -13.78 19.33
N VAL A 287 10.96 -12.99 18.62
CA VAL A 287 9.57 -12.72 19.02
C VAL A 287 8.70 -13.96 18.91
N ASN A 288 8.95 -14.80 17.90
CA ASN A 288 8.13 -15.96 17.61
C ASN A 288 8.73 -17.29 18.13
N ASN A 289 9.91 -17.22 18.77
CA ASN A 289 10.65 -18.39 19.26
C ASN A 289 10.86 -19.45 18.17
N ILE A 290 11.29 -19.02 16.96
CA ILE A 290 11.50 -19.86 15.78
C ILE A 290 12.92 -19.64 15.29
N LYS A 291 13.56 -20.68 14.75
CA LYS A 291 14.81 -20.60 14.01
C LYS A 291 14.54 -20.62 12.51
N LEU A 292 15.15 -19.68 11.79
CA LEU A 292 15.08 -19.56 10.36
C LEU A 292 16.36 -20.09 9.70
N SER A 293 16.20 -20.94 8.70
CA SER A 293 17.31 -21.27 7.82
C SER A 293 17.52 -20.16 6.81
N TYR A 294 18.75 -19.64 6.71
CA TYR A 294 19.09 -18.65 5.70
C TYR A 294 20.53 -18.81 5.22
N LYS A 295 20.77 -18.31 4.00
CA LYS A 295 22.11 -18.20 3.40
C LYS A 295 22.35 -16.80 2.87
N ILE A 296 23.61 -16.41 2.78
CA ILE A 296 24.05 -15.21 2.06
C ILE A 296 24.14 -15.52 0.57
N ALA A 297 23.52 -14.68 -0.23
CA ALA A 297 23.56 -14.72 -1.69
C ALA A 297 24.23 -13.43 -2.25
N PRO A 298 24.70 -13.42 -3.49
CA PRO A 298 25.23 -12.20 -4.12
C PRO A 298 24.22 -11.06 -4.10
N ARG A 299 24.69 -9.80 -4.12
CA ARG A 299 23.83 -8.61 -4.20
C ARG A 299 22.88 -8.71 -5.39
N ARG A 300 21.65 -8.22 -5.22
CA ARG A 300 20.73 -8.01 -6.34
C ARG A 300 21.09 -6.70 -7.04
N ALA A 301 20.97 -6.67 -8.36
CA ALA A 301 21.12 -5.44 -9.13
C ALA A 301 20.03 -4.41 -8.71
N GLY A 302 20.47 -3.17 -8.48
CA GLY A 302 19.58 -2.06 -8.12
C GLY A 302 19.21 -1.96 -6.63
N ASP A 303 19.70 -2.87 -5.75
CA ASP A 303 19.49 -2.70 -4.31
C ASP A 303 20.36 -1.56 -3.77
N LEU A 304 19.72 -0.62 -3.07
CA LEU A 304 20.39 0.45 -2.33
C LEU A 304 20.85 -0.07 -0.96
N PRO A 305 22.02 0.38 -0.45
CA PRO A 305 22.47 0.04 0.90
C PRO A 305 21.43 0.42 1.95
N GLU A 306 20.96 1.67 1.93
CA GLU A 306 19.98 2.22 2.86
C GLU A 306 18.92 3.04 2.13
N PHE A 307 17.67 2.96 2.62
CA PHE A 307 16.53 3.65 2.03
C PHE A 307 15.40 3.79 3.04
N TYR A 308 15.17 5.00 3.58
CA TYR A 308 14.14 5.26 4.58
C TYR A 308 13.53 6.67 4.49
N ALA A 309 12.35 6.83 5.10
CA ALA A 309 11.55 8.05 5.03
C ALA A 309 12.07 9.14 5.96
N ASN A 310 11.83 10.39 5.56
CA ASN A 310 11.61 11.47 6.51
C ASN A 310 10.09 11.65 6.71
N PRO A 311 9.49 11.22 7.83
CA PRO A 311 8.05 11.29 8.06
C PRO A 311 7.59 12.61 8.70
N THR A 312 8.48 13.60 8.86
CA THR A 312 8.21 14.84 9.60
C THR A 312 6.98 15.57 9.05
N LYS A 313 6.84 15.67 7.73
CA LYS A 313 5.72 16.36 7.10
C LYS A 313 4.38 15.67 7.39
N ALA A 314 4.33 14.34 7.35
CA ALA A 314 3.13 13.59 7.69
C ALA A 314 2.75 13.80 9.16
N LYS A 315 3.74 13.84 10.07
CA LYS A 315 3.51 14.13 11.49
C LYS A 315 2.93 15.53 11.71
N GLU A 316 3.51 16.55 11.08
CA GLU A 316 3.13 17.95 11.28
C GLU A 316 1.78 18.30 10.63
N GLU A 317 1.53 17.82 9.41
CA GLU A 317 0.37 18.24 8.63
C GLU A 317 -0.82 17.25 8.69
N LEU A 318 -0.57 15.95 8.89
CA LEU A 318 -1.63 14.94 9.04
C LEU A 318 -1.88 14.56 10.51
N GLY A 319 -0.99 14.96 11.44
CA GLY A 319 -1.03 14.46 12.81
C GLY A 319 -0.76 12.95 12.92
N TRP A 320 -0.13 12.37 11.89
CA TRP A 320 0.12 10.94 11.79
C TRP A 320 1.55 10.58 12.17
N THR A 321 1.69 9.48 12.92
CA THR A 321 2.98 8.90 13.27
C THR A 321 2.83 7.38 13.33
N ALA A 322 3.79 6.64 12.80
CA ALA A 322 3.86 5.19 12.97
C ALA A 322 4.13 4.85 14.46
N THR A 323 3.36 3.93 15.01
CA THR A 323 3.37 3.57 16.43
C THR A 323 3.79 2.12 16.69
N LYS A 324 3.59 1.24 15.72
CA LYS A 324 3.92 -0.19 15.83
C LYS A 324 5.41 -0.42 15.65
N THR A 325 5.94 -1.33 16.45
CA THR A 325 7.37 -1.70 16.49
C THR A 325 7.71 -2.80 15.47
N LEU A 326 9.00 -3.06 15.26
CA LEU A 326 9.47 -4.19 14.45
C LEU A 326 9.01 -5.54 15.07
N GLU A 327 8.98 -5.63 16.39
CA GLU A 327 8.46 -6.79 17.12
C GLU A 327 6.98 -7.02 16.82
N ASP A 328 6.16 -5.95 16.79
CA ASP A 328 4.75 -6.03 16.40
C ASP A 328 4.59 -6.53 14.97
N MET A 329 5.36 -5.99 14.04
CA MET A 329 5.38 -6.41 12.64
C MET A 329 5.67 -7.90 12.50
N CYS A 330 6.68 -8.40 13.21
CA CYS A 330 7.08 -9.81 13.19
C CYS A 330 6.03 -10.72 13.82
N ARG A 331 5.48 -10.32 14.97
CA ARG A 331 4.49 -11.10 15.71
C ARG A 331 3.18 -11.22 14.92
N ASP A 332 2.66 -10.09 14.44
CA ASP A 332 1.37 -10.06 13.77
C ASP A 332 1.44 -10.75 12.40
N SER A 333 2.55 -10.59 11.68
CA SER A 333 2.82 -11.36 10.46
C SER A 333 2.80 -12.88 10.70
N TRP A 334 3.44 -13.33 11.78
CA TRP A 334 3.47 -14.76 12.10
C TRP A 334 2.11 -15.29 12.56
N ASN A 335 1.36 -14.49 13.32
CA ASN A 335 -0.01 -14.87 13.71
C ASN A 335 -0.89 -15.10 12.48
N PHE A 336 -0.81 -14.19 11.50
CA PHE A 336 -1.50 -14.35 10.22
C PHE A 336 -1.07 -15.62 9.48
N ALA A 337 0.24 -15.86 9.35
CA ALA A 337 0.76 -17.02 8.63
C ALA A 337 0.31 -18.36 9.24
N LYS A 338 0.21 -18.44 10.57
CA LYS A 338 -0.29 -19.64 11.27
C LYS A 338 -1.76 -19.95 10.98
N LEU A 339 -2.59 -18.94 10.80
CA LEU A 339 -4.02 -19.06 10.56
C LEU A 339 -4.38 -19.20 9.07
N SER A 340 -3.47 -18.80 8.18
CA SER A 340 -3.65 -18.84 6.72
C SER A 340 -3.20 -20.19 6.11
N LYS A 341 -3.49 -21.31 6.78
CA LYS A 341 -3.10 -22.67 6.34
C LYS A 341 -3.97 -23.16 5.20
#